data_5810b8429daad676bd44f6b64e499057
#
_entry.id   5810b8429daad676bd44f6b64e499057
#
_cell.length_a   1.000
_cell.length_b   1.000
_cell.length_c   1.000
_cell.angle_alpha   90.00
_cell.angle_beta   90.00
_cell.angle_gamma   90.00
#
_symmetry.space_group_name_H-M   'P 1'
#
loop_
_entity.id
_entity.type
_entity.pdbx_description
1 polymer ?
#
loop_
_entity_poly.entity_id
_entity_poly.type
_entity_poly.pdbx_seq_one_letter_code
_entity_poly.pdbx_strand_id
1 'polypeptide(L)'
;MSVTLKNLESALAGESQAHIKYRYFARLARAEGFEEVAKHFEHTADQELLHAWGHLELLIGKPTTKECLELAIEGETYEFTTMYPEFQTIAVREGELEAAKEAEQQIEESREHAEQFKKVLALAEKRFAALVKVEKRHAEAYQAKLDAHTFPVV
;
A
#
# COMPACT_ATOMS: atom_id res chain seq x y z
N MET A 1 -8.54 16.45 13.40
CA MET A 1 -7.15 16.13 13.01
C MET A 1 -6.24 17.28 13.42
N SER A 2 -5.06 17.02 14.01
CA SER A 2 -4.11 18.07 14.41
C SER A 2 -3.48 18.74 13.17
N VAL A 3 -2.95 19.96 13.34
CA VAL A 3 -2.22 20.65 12.24
C VAL A 3 -1.00 19.83 11.78
N THR A 4 -0.30 19.19 12.72
CA THR A 4 0.85 18.32 12.42
C THR A 4 0.47 17.16 11.51
N LEU A 5 -0.65 16.47 11.78
CA LEU A 5 -1.11 15.37 10.91
C LEU A 5 -1.48 15.85 9.51
N LYS A 6 -2.13 17.01 9.39
CA LYS A 6 -2.40 17.62 8.06
C LYS A 6 -1.12 17.97 7.32
N ASN A 7 -0.10 18.46 8.02
CA ASN A 7 1.20 18.77 7.41
C ASN A 7 1.90 17.48 6.92
N LEU A 8 1.83 16.39 7.69
CA LEU A 8 2.38 15.09 7.27
C LEU A 8 1.65 14.51 6.06
N GLU A 9 0.32 14.62 6.00
CA GLU A 9 -0.46 14.23 4.81
C GLU A 9 -0.06 15.04 3.58
N SER A 10 0.09 16.36 3.73
CA SER A 10 0.53 17.24 2.65
C SER A 10 1.96 16.94 2.20
N ALA A 11 2.86 16.65 3.13
CA ALA A 11 4.23 16.26 2.83
C ALA A 11 4.26 14.90 2.10
N LEU A 12 3.56 13.88 2.62
CA LEU A 12 3.42 12.59 1.96
C LEU A 12 2.93 12.73 0.51
N ALA A 13 1.88 13.54 0.29
CA ALA A 13 1.36 13.79 -1.05
C ALA A 13 2.38 14.50 -1.94
N GLY A 14 3.10 15.50 -1.42
CA GLY A 14 4.15 16.24 -2.14
C GLY A 14 5.30 15.36 -2.59
N GLU A 15 5.88 14.59 -1.68
CA GLU A 15 7.01 13.69 -1.95
C GLU A 15 6.62 12.54 -2.89
N SER A 16 5.42 11.97 -2.71
CA SER A 16 4.90 10.94 -3.63
C SER A 16 4.75 11.48 -5.05
N GLN A 17 4.23 12.70 -5.22
CA GLN A 17 4.14 13.35 -6.52
C GLN A 17 5.53 13.69 -7.10
N ALA A 18 6.48 14.16 -6.28
CA ALA A 18 7.84 14.44 -6.69
C ALA A 18 8.52 13.17 -7.22
N HIS A 19 8.43 12.06 -6.49
CA HIS A 19 8.93 10.76 -6.93
C HIS A 19 8.42 10.40 -8.34
N ILE A 20 7.10 10.42 -8.56
CA ILE A 20 6.52 10.07 -9.86
C ILE A 20 6.92 11.05 -10.96
N LYS A 21 6.90 12.37 -10.69
CA LYS A 21 7.32 13.40 -11.65
C LYS A 21 8.77 13.24 -12.07
N TYR A 22 9.67 13.00 -11.13
CA TYR A 22 11.10 12.84 -11.44
C TYR A 22 11.38 11.56 -12.22
N ARG A 23 10.69 10.45 -11.94
CA ARG A 23 10.73 9.25 -12.78
C ARG A 23 10.27 9.53 -14.20
N TYR A 24 9.21 10.29 -14.36
CA TYR A 24 8.74 10.72 -15.68
C TYR A 24 9.74 11.65 -16.39
N PHE A 25 10.31 12.63 -15.69
CA PHE A 25 11.31 13.55 -16.23
C PHE A 25 12.59 12.81 -16.64
N ALA A 26 13.02 11.81 -15.87
CA ALA A 26 14.14 10.95 -16.24
C ALA A 26 13.88 10.23 -17.58
N ARG A 27 12.67 9.72 -17.78
CA ARG A 27 12.26 9.08 -19.05
C ARG A 27 12.34 10.04 -20.23
N LEU A 28 11.87 11.28 -20.05
CA LEU A 28 11.94 12.32 -21.09
C LEU A 28 13.40 12.71 -21.39
N ALA A 29 14.20 13.01 -20.37
CA ALA A 29 15.61 13.34 -20.54
C ALA A 29 16.39 12.26 -21.27
N ARG A 30 16.12 10.99 -20.96
CA ARG A 30 16.75 9.84 -21.65
C ARG A 30 16.32 9.76 -23.11
N ALA A 31 15.05 9.99 -23.42
CA ALA A 31 14.56 10.02 -24.80
C ALA A 31 15.18 11.16 -25.61
N GLU A 32 15.56 12.27 -24.98
CA GLU A 32 16.26 13.40 -25.59
C GLU A 32 17.80 13.23 -25.64
N GLY A 33 18.33 12.12 -25.10
CA GLY A 33 19.77 11.82 -25.08
C GLY A 33 20.55 12.40 -23.89
N PHE A 34 19.88 12.95 -22.88
CA PHE A 34 20.51 13.53 -21.69
C PHE A 34 20.63 12.50 -20.55
N GLU A 35 21.43 11.46 -20.73
CA GLU A 35 21.53 10.34 -19.80
C GLU A 35 21.94 10.75 -18.39
N GLU A 36 22.89 11.68 -18.23
CA GLU A 36 23.33 12.13 -16.90
C GLU A 36 22.25 12.93 -16.17
N VAL A 37 21.42 13.68 -16.88
CA VAL A 37 20.25 14.36 -16.33
C VAL A 37 19.21 13.33 -15.91
N ALA A 38 18.96 12.31 -16.73
CA ALA A 38 18.02 11.22 -16.40
C ALA A 38 18.44 10.51 -15.10
N LYS A 39 19.70 10.14 -14.96
CA LYS A 39 20.25 9.52 -13.74
C LYS A 39 20.08 10.40 -12.50
N HIS A 40 20.28 11.71 -12.67
CA HIS A 40 20.08 12.65 -11.56
C HIS A 40 18.62 12.69 -11.10
N PHE A 41 17.67 12.75 -12.03
CA PHE A 41 16.25 12.65 -11.69
C PHE A 41 15.90 11.33 -11.03
N GLU A 42 16.40 10.20 -11.52
CA GLU A 42 16.16 8.88 -10.91
C GLU A 42 16.69 8.82 -9.48
N HIS A 43 17.91 9.30 -9.25
CA HIS A 43 18.50 9.34 -7.92
C HIS A 43 17.66 10.19 -6.95
N THR A 44 17.25 11.39 -7.37
CA THR A 44 16.42 12.26 -6.54
C THR A 44 15.04 11.61 -6.28
N ALA A 45 14.43 10.99 -7.30
CA ALA A 45 13.17 10.28 -7.13
C ALA A 45 13.24 9.20 -6.04
N ASP A 46 14.36 8.46 -5.97
CA ASP A 46 14.55 7.44 -4.92
C ASP A 46 14.67 8.05 -3.52
N GLN A 47 15.22 9.27 -3.41
CA GLN A 47 15.26 10.00 -2.13
C GLN A 47 13.86 10.46 -1.71
N GLU A 48 13.05 11.00 -2.63
CA GLU A 48 11.68 11.42 -2.34
C GLU A 48 10.79 10.25 -1.91
N LEU A 49 11.02 9.05 -2.46
CA LEU A 49 10.33 7.86 -2.00
C LEU A 49 10.63 7.53 -0.53
N LEU A 50 11.88 7.69 -0.09
CA LEU A 50 12.26 7.48 1.32
C LEU A 50 11.64 8.53 2.24
N HIS A 51 11.56 9.79 1.80
CA HIS A 51 10.87 10.85 2.54
C HIS A 51 9.38 10.53 2.69
N ALA A 52 8.72 10.13 1.59
CA ALA A 52 7.32 9.72 1.61
C ALA A 52 7.05 8.57 2.59
N TRP A 53 7.90 7.54 2.61
CA TRP A 53 7.80 6.43 3.58
C TRP A 53 7.94 6.91 5.02
N GLY A 54 8.87 7.82 5.30
CA GLY A 54 9.02 8.41 6.63
C GLY A 54 7.75 9.13 7.10
N HIS A 55 7.13 9.91 6.22
CA HIS A 55 5.85 10.58 6.53
C HIS A 55 4.70 9.59 6.70
N LEU A 56 4.65 8.55 5.87
CA LEU A 56 3.63 7.50 5.96
C LEU A 56 3.73 6.73 7.27
N GLU A 57 4.93 6.34 7.71
CA GLU A 57 5.13 5.66 9.01
C GLU A 57 4.63 6.51 10.19
N LEU A 58 4.80 7.83 10.14
CA LEU A 58 4.31 8.74 11.18
C LEU A 58 2.77 8.87 11.16
N LEU A 59 2.14 8.70 10.01
CA LEU A 59 0.69 8.80 9.84
C LEU A 59 -0.05 7.52 10.26
N ILE A 60 0.42 6.37 9.82
CA ILE A 60 -0.28 5.09 10.00
C ILE A 60 0.38 4.16 11.03
N GLY A 61 1.58 4.50 11.51
CA GLY A 61 2.36 3.66 12.43
C GLY A 61 2.90 2.40 11.74
N LYS A 62 2.86 1.28 12.46
CA LYS A 62 3.32 -0.03 11.96
C LYS A 62 2.15 -1.02 11.93
N PRO A 63 1.27 -0.93 10.95
CA PRO A 63 0.17 -1.87 10.82
C PRO A 63 0.68 -3.28 10.52
N THR A 64 -0.08 -4.28 10.96
CA THR A 64 0.15 -5.67 10.59
C THR A 64 -0.17 -5.91 9.10
N THR A 65 0.32 -7.01 8.55
CA THR A 65 -0.01 -7.38 7.15
C THR A 65 -1.53 -7.47 6.92
N LYS A 66 -2.29 -7.92 7.92
CA LYS A 66 -3.75 -7.96 7.84
C LYS A 66 -4.32 -6.54 7.71
N GLU A 67 -3.92 -5.64 8.60
CA GLU A 67 -4.36 -4.23 8.57
C GLU A 67 -3.93 -3.53 7.27
N CYS A 68 -2.74 -3.83 6.73
CA CYS A 68 -2.34 -3.31 5.42
C CYS A 68 -3.28 -3.76 4.29
N LEU A 69 -3.71 -5.04 4.29
CA LEU A 69 -4.66 -5.56 3.31
C LEU A 69 -6.05 -4.93 3.48
N GLU A 70 -6.49 -4.73 4.71
CA GLU A 70 -7.77 -4.06 5.01
C GLU A 70 -7.75 -2.59 4.54
N LEU A 71 -6.67 -1.85 4.80
CA LEU A 71 -6.48 -0.48 4.30
C LEU A 71 -6.44 -0.41 2.77
N ALA A 72 -5.78 -1.37 2.10
CA ALA A 72 -5.76 -1.42 0.65
C ALA A 72 -7.18 -1.68 0.09
N ILE A 73 -7.94 -2.62 0.65
CA ILE A 73 -9.33 -2.89 0.25
C ILE A 73 -10.21 -1.64 0.44
N GLU A 74 -10.04 -0.91 1.53
CA GLU A 74 -10.78 0.32 1.80
C GLU A 74 -10.45 1.41 0.77
N GLY A 75 -9.15 1.62 0.48
CA GLY A 75 -8.67 2.61 -0.50
C GLY A 75 -9.24 2.32 -1.89
N GLU A 76 -9.01 1.13 -2.41
CA GLU A 76 -9.50 0.72 -3.73
C GLU A 76 -11.04 0.78 -3.82
N THR A 77 -11.74 0.42 -2.71
CA THR A 77 -13.20 0.50 -2.67
C THR A 77 -13.67 1.95 -2.74
N TYR A 78 -13.03 2.87 -2.04
CA TYR A 78 -13.33 4.30 -2.13
C TYR A 78 -13.07 4.84 -3.55
N GLU A 79 -11.98 4.44 -4.18
CA GLU A 79 -11.61 4.85 -5.52
C GLU A 79 -12.69 4.49 -6.56
N PHE A 80 -13.10 3.23 -6.62
CA PHE A 80 -14.08 2.81 -7.63
C PHE A 80 -15.54 3.15 -7.29
N THR A 81 -15.88 3.40 -6.01
CA THR A 81 -17.27 3.72 -5.64
C THR A 81 -17.54 5.21 -5.54
N THR A 82 -16.54 6.03 -5.28
CA THR A 82 -16.71 7.45 -4.93
C THR A 82 -15.81 8.35 -5.75
N MET A 83 -14.49 8.20 -5.63
CA MET A 83 -13.52 9.15 -6.15
C MET A 83 -13.53 9.23 -7.69
N TYR A 84 -13.26 8.12 -8.37
CA TYR A 84 -13.22 8.11 -9.85
C TYR A 84 -14.57 8.32 -10.51
N PRO A 85 -15.72 7.81 -10.01
CA PRO A 85 -17.04 8.17 -10.54
C PRO A 85 -17.34 9.68 -10.47
N GLU A 86 -16.92 10.35 -9.39
CA GLU A 86 -17.03 11.79 -9.27
C GLU A 86 -16.12 12.51 -10.29
N PHE A 87 -14.86 12.09 -10.41
CA PHE A 87 -13.92 12.66 -11.38
C PHE A 87 -14.40 12.47 -12.82
N GLN A 88 -14.90 11.29 -13.18
CA GLN A 88 -15.48 11.02 -14.49
C GLN A 88 -16.64 11.97 -14.78
N THR A 89 -17.55 12.12 -13.83
CA THR A 89 -18.71 13.01 -13.97
C THR A 89 -18.30 14.46 -14.21
N ILE A 90 -17.30 14.95 -13.49
CA ILE A 90 -16.76 16.30 -13.62
C ILE A 90 -16.09 16.45 -14.99
N ALA A 91 -15.22 15.53 -15.39
CA ALA A 91 -14.50 15.57 -16.65
C ALA A 91 -15.45 15.59 -17.86
N VAL A 92 -16.51 14.77 -17.83
CA VAL A 92 -17.57 14.80 -18.89
C VAL A 92 -18.24 16.17 -18.96
N ARG A 93 -18.59 16.75 -17.81
CA ARG A 93 -19.24 18.08 -17.74
C ARG A 93 -18.33 19.18 -18.27
N GLU A 94 -17.01 19.07 -18.06
CA GLU A 94 -16.01 20.04 -18.50
C GLU A 94 -15.53 19.82 -19.94
N GLY A 95 -15.93 18.70 -20.57
CA GLY A 95 -15.56 18.35 -21.94
C GLY A 95 -14.15 17.70 -22.06
N GLU A 96 -13.56 17.32 -20.94
CA GLU A 96 -12.23 16.68 -20.85
C GLU A 96 -12.37 15.15 -21.07
N LEU A 97 -12.68 14.75 -22.32
CA LEU A 97 -13.08 13.38 -22.66
C LEU A 97 -11.97 12.34 -22.40
N GLU A 98 -10.71 12.69 -22.58
CA GLU A 98 -9.60 11.76 -22.31
C GLU A 98 -9.46 11.51 -20.80
N ALA A 99 -9.63 12.53 -19.97
CA ALA A 99 -9.64 12.39 -18.51
C ALA A 99 -10.87 11.57 -18.04
N ALA A 100 -12.03 11.76 -18.68
CA ALA A 100 -13.22 10.97 -18.37
C ALA A 100 -13.02 9.48 -18.70
N LYS A 101 -12.38 9.17 -19.82
CA LYS A 101 -12.06 7.80 -20.22
C LYS A 101 -11.01 7.16 -19.30
N GLU A 102 -10.02 7.92 -18.90
CA GLU A 102 -9.01 7.46 -17.94
C GLU A 102 -9.65 7.13 -16.59
N ALA A 103 -10.54 8.01 -16.08
CA ALA A 103 -11.28 7.75 -14.86
C ALA A 103 -12.20 6.50 -14.97
N GLU A 104 -12.83 6.26 -16.11
CA GLU A 104 -13.61 5.04 -16.37
C GLU A 104 -12.75 3.78 -16.27
N GLN A 105 -11.55 3.81 -16.83
CA GLN A 105 -10.60 2.70 -16.74
C GLN A 105 -10.16 2.46 -15.29
N GLN A 106 -9.86 3.52 -14.55
CA GLN A 106 -9.46 3.42 -13.15
C GLN A 106 -10.57 2.86 -12.24
N ILE A 107 -11.85 3.17 -12.52
CA ILE A 107 -12.99 2.55 -11.81
C ILE A 107 -12.95 1.02 -11.91
N GLU A 108 -12.68 0.49 -13.10
CA GLU A 108 -12.67 -0.95 -13.32
C GLU A 108 -11.42 -1.60 -12.71
N GLU A 109 -10.26 -0.99 -12.88
CA GLU A 109 -8.99 -1.48 -12.32
C GLU A 109 -9.03 -1.47 -10.78
N SER A 110 -9.49 -0.40 -10.12
CA SER A 110 -9.60 -0.35 -8.66
C SER A 110 -10.62 -1.36 -8.12
N ARG A 111 -11.70 -1.65 -8.87
CA ARG A 111 -12.62 -2.74 -8.50
C ARG A 111 -11.93 -4.10 -8.51
N GLU A 112 -11.16 -4.39 -9.56
CA GLU A 112 -10.40 -5.64 -9.67
C GLU A 112 -9.35 -5.74 -8.56
N HIS A 113 -8.63 -4.67 -8.24
CA HIS A 113 -7.66 -4.61 -7.16
C HIS A 113 -8.31 -4.92 -5.80
N ALA A 114 -9.44 -4.28 -5.49
CA ALA A 114 -10.19 -4.55 -4.25
C ALA A 114 -10.56 -6.04 -4.13
N GLU A 115 -11.03 -6.67 -5.21
CA GLU A 115 -11.37 -8.09 -5.22
C GLU A 115 -10.13 -8.99 -5.08
N GLN A 116 -9.01 -8.61 -5.67
CA GLN A 116 -7.74 -9.33 -5.51
C GLN A 116 -7.24 -9.25 -4.06
N PHE A 117 -7.23 -8.06 -3.44
CA PHE A 117 -6.85 -7.92 -2.03
C PHE A 117 -7.76 -8.69 -1.08
N LYS A 118 -9.08 -8.72 -1.31
CA LYS A 118 -10.02 -9.56 -0.53
C LYS A 118 -9.67 -11.06 -0.63
N LYS A 119 -9.33 -11.55 -1.82
CA LYS A 119 -8.91 -12.95 -2.00
C LYS A 119 -7.60 -13.24 -1.27
N VAL A 120 -6.63 -12.34 -1.35
CA VAL A 120 -5.34 -12.48 -0.65
C VAL A 120 -5.56 -12.49 0.86
N LEU A 121 -6.38 -11.59 1.40
CA LEU A 121 -6.73 -11.54 2.81
C LEU A 121 -7.36 -12.85 3.29
N ALA A 122 -8.35 -13.36 2.56
CA ALA A 122 -9.00 -14.64 2.90
C ALA A 122 -8.03 -15.83 2.89
N LEU A 123 -7.05 -15.86 1.97
CA LEU A 123 -6.00 -16.88 1.93
C LEU A 123 -5.02 -16.74 3.10
N ALA A 124 -4.63 -15.51 3.44
CA ALA A 124 -3.76 -15.21 4.56
C ALA A 124 -4.41 -15.65 5.89
N GLU A 125 -5.68 -15.32 6.11
CA GLU A 125 -6.43 -15.71 7.31
C GLU A 125 -6.51 -17.25 7.47
N LYS A 126 -6.79 -17.99 6.39
CA LYS A 126 -6.78 -19.46 6.40
C LYS A 126 -5.41 -20.02 6.79
N ARG A 127 -4.33 -19.42 6.25
CA ARG A 127 -2.96 -19.86 6.54
C ARG A 127 -2.58 -19.59 8.00
N PHE A 128 -2.90 -18.41 8.53
CA PHE A 128 -2.67 -18.09 9.94
C PHE A 128 -3.48 -19.00 10.87
N ALA A 129 -4.74 -19.26 10.58
CA ALA A 129 -5.56 -20.18 11.36
C ALA A 129 -5.00 -21.62 11.35
N ALA A 130 -4.42 -22.07 10.25
CA ALA A 130 -3.77 -23.38 10.17
C ALA A 130 -2.48 -23.42 11.02
N LEU A 131 -1.65 -22.36 10.97
CA LEU A 131 -0.43 -22.25 11.78
C LEU A 131 -0.74 -22.25 13.28
N VAL A 132 -1.73 -21.48 13.72
CA VAL A 132 -2.17 -21.47 15.13
C VAL A 132 -2.53 -22.86 15.63
N LYS A 133 -3.22 -23.67 14.82
CA LYS A 133 -3.56 -25.05 15.18
C LYS A 133 -2.33 -25.96 15.29
N VAL A 134 -1.32 -25.72 14.44
CA VAL A 134 -0.05 -26.48 14.49
C VAL A 134 0.73 -26.11 15.74
N GLU A 135 0.91 -24.82 16.00
CA GLU A 135 1.64 -24.33 17.17
C GLU A 135 0.99 -24.75 18.49
N LYS A 136 -0.35 -24.72 18.56
CA LYS A 136 -1.08 -25.24 19.72
C LYS A 136 -0.77 -26.72 19.97
N ARG A 137 -0.76 -27.56 18.94
CA ARG A 137 -0.39 -28.99 19.07
C ARG A 137 1.06 -29.18 19.53
N HIS A 138 1.99 -28.34 19.03
CA HIS A 138 3.38 -28.37 19.47
C HIS A 138 3.50 -28.00 20.96
N ALA A 139 2.84 -26.93 21.39
CA ALA A 139 2.83 -26.51 22.78
C ALA A 139 2.24 -27.60 23.71
N GLU A 140 1.12 -28.21 23.32
CA GLU A 140 0.50 -29.34 24.08
C GLU A 140 1.43 -30.56 24.15
N ALA A 141 2.13 -30.89 23.05
CA ALA A 141 3.09 -31.98 23.02
C ALA A 141 4.33 -31.72 23.90
N TYR A 142 4.82 -30.49 23.92
CA TYR A 142 5.93 -30.08 24.81
C TYR A 142 5.49 -30.11 26.28
N GLN A 143 4.30 -29.61 26.60
CA GLN A 143 3.77 -29.64 27.95
C GLN A 143 3.60 -31.09 28.44
N ALA A 144 3.03 -31.98 27.65
CA ALA A 144 2.88 -33.37 27.99
C ALA A 144 4.24 -34.08 28.26
N LYS A 145 5.29 -33.74 27.49
CA LYS A 145 6.64 -34.27 27.76
C LYS A 145 7.23 -33.69 29.02
N LEU A 146 7.01 -32.40 29.31
CA LEU A 146 7.46 -31.77 30.55
C LEU A 146 6.78 -32.43 31.77
N ASP A 147 5.47 -32.65 31.72
CA ASP A 147 4.69 -33.26 32.78
C ASP A 147 5.08 -34.74 33.03
N ALA A 148 5.50 -35.43 31.98
CA ALA A 148 6.01 -36.81 32.08
C ALA A 148 7.45 -36.93 32.63
N HIS A 149 8.20 -35.82 32.64
CA HIS A 149 9.57 -35.76 33.19
C HIS A 149 9.53 -35.24 34.62
N THR A 150 9.45 -36.16 35.58
CA THR A 150 9.78 -35.86 36.98
C THR A 150 11.29 -35.66 37.08
N PHE A 151 11.72 -34.43 37.17
CA PHE A 151 13.12 -34.11 37.53
C PHE A 151 13.35 -34.63 38.98
N PRO A 152 14.39 -35.44 39.23
CA PRO A 152 14.72 -35.80 40.62
C PRO A 152 15.08 -34.49 41.33
N VAL A 153 14.39 -34.23 42.44
CA VAL A 153 14.74 -33.15 43.34
C VAL A 153 16.09 -33.52 43.96
N VAL A 154 17.14 -32.76 43.64
CA VAL A 154 18.48 -32.89 44.23
C VAL A 154 18.49 -32.15 45.57
#